data_12f5ede1711286cd8a1427163c989130
#
_entry.id   12f5ede1711286cd8a1427163c989130
#
_cell.length_a   1.000
_cell.length_b   1.000
_cell.length_c   1.000
_cell.angle_alpha   90.00
_cell.angle_beta   90.00
_cell.angle_gamma   90.00
#
_symmetry.space_group_name_H-M   'P 1'
#
loop_
_entity.id
_entity.type
_entity.pdbx_description
1 polymer ?
#
loop_
_entity_poly.entity_id
_entity_poly.type
_entity_poly.pdbx_seq_one_letter_code
_entity_poly.pdbx_strand_id
1 'polypeptide(L)'
;MAEVFAAKNGTHLLAKDVEYSVKVLVDTMTRSLARGQRIEIRGFGSFDLNHRPARIGRNPKTGERVEVPEKHVPHFKPGKELRERVDLALKENAN
;
A
#
# COMPACT_ATOMS: atom_id res chain seq x y z
N MET A 1 -2.64 7.03 16.14
CA MET A 1 -3.49 5.90 15.76
C MET A 1 -3.46 4.76 16.77
N ALA A 2 -2.32 4.33 17.24
CA ALA A 2 -2.21 3.24 18.21
C ALA A 2 -2.90 3.55 19.54
N GLU A 3 -2.72 4.75 20.08
CA GLU A 3 -3.36 5.17 21.31
C GLU A 3 -4.89 5.23 21.19
N VAL A 4 -5.37 5.74 20.05
CA VAL A 4 -6.81 5.81 19.78
C VAL A 4 -7.42 4.42 19.71
N PHE A 5 -6.73 3.48 19.09
CA PHE A 5 -7.19 2.10 19.00
C PHE A 5 -7.31 1.46 20.39
N ALA A 6 -6.30 1.59 21.22
CA ALA A 6 -6.30 1.00 22.55
C ALA A 6 -7.41 1.59 23.43
N ALA A 7 -7.57 2.90 23.41
CA ALA A 7 -8.61 3.59 24.20
C ALA A 7 -10.01 3.22 23.74
N LYS A 8 -10.23 3.19 22.43
CA LYS A 8 -11.54 2.95 21.85
C LYS A 8 -12.04 1.52 22.08
N ASN A 9 -11.15 0.56 22.10
CA ASN A 9 -11.52 -0.84 22.26
C ASN A 9 -11.52 -1.31 23.71
N GLY A 10 -11.17 -0.44 24.65
CA GLY A 10 -11.16 -0.79 26.07
C GLY A 10 -10.19 -1.90 26.42
N THR A 11 -9.21 -2.16 25.60
CA THR A 11 -8.21 -3.18 25.82
C THR A 11 -7.08 -2.63 26.72
N HIS A 12 -6.38 -3.53 27.41
CA HIS A 12 -5.26 -3.15 28.25
C HIS A 12 -3.92 -3.18 27.51
N LEU A 13 -3.97 -3.10 26.17
CA LEU A 13 -2.76 -3.03 25.36
C LEU A 13 -2.09 -1.68 25.49
N LEU A 14 -0.77 -1.71 25.69
CA LEU A 14 0.02 -0.49 25.70
C LEU A 14 0.17 0.04 24.26
N ALA A 15 0.28 1.37 24.11
CA ALA A 15 0.45 1.98 22.80
C ALA A 15 1.62 1.38 22.03
N LYS A 16 2.73 1.09 22.69
CA LYS A 16 3.89 0.47 22.05
C LYS A 16 3.61 -0.96 21.55
N ASP A 17 2.70 -1.69 22.22
CA ASP A 17 2.32 -3.03 21.76
C ASP A 17 1.51 -2.94 20.47
N VAL A 18 0.65 -1.95 20.36
CA VAL A 18 -0.11 -1.69 19.14
C VAL A 18 0.82 -1.28 18.00
N GLU A 19 1.77 -0.39 18.29
CA GLU A 19 2.78 0.02 17.30
C GLU A 19 3.61 -1.16 16.82
N TYR A 20 4.02 -2.03 17.73
CA TYR A 20 4.76 -3.22 17.38
C TYR A 20 3.93 -4.13 16.46
N SER A 21 2.67 -4.32 16.79
CA SER A 21 1.77 -5.16 15.98
C SER A 21 1.60 -4.61 14.57
N VAL A 22 1.44 -3.30 14.42
CA VAL A 22 1.34 -2.66 13.11
C VAL A 22 2.65 -2.85 12.33
N LYS A 23 3.78 -2.68 12.99
CA LYS A 23 5.08 -2.88 12.36
C LYS A 23 5.27 -4.31 11.85
N VAL A 24 4.85 -5.29 12.64
CA VAL A 24 4.93 -6.70 12.24
C VAL A 24 4.04 -6.96 11.01
N LEU A 25 2.84 -6.38 10.97
CA LEU A 25 1.96 -6.52 9.81
C LEU A 25 2.60 -5.94 8.56
N VAL A 26 3.13 -4.74 8.64
CA VAL A 26 3.77 -4.07 7.50
C VAL A 26 5.01 -4.85 7.05
N ASP A 27 5.83 -5.31 7.99
CA ASP A 27 7.00 -6.13 7.66
C ASP A 27 6.60 -7.44 6.96
N THR A 28 5.54 -8.08 7.43
CA THR A 28 5.03 -9.32 6.85
C THR A 28 4.55 -9.08 5.41
N MET A 29 3.83 -7.98 5.18
CA MET A 29 3.38 -7.60 3.86
C MET A 29 4.56 -7.32 2.92
N THR A 30 5.56 -6.60 3.41
CA THR A 30 6.75 -6.29 2.65
C THR A 30 7.48 -7.56 2.22
N ARG A 31 7.63 -8.51 3.14
CA ARG A 31 8.28 -9.79 2.83
C ARG A 31 7.51 -10.60 1.82
N SER A 32 6.18 -10.61 1.92
CA SER A 32 5.34 -11.33 0.98
C SER A 32 5.48 -10.76 -0.43
N LEU A 33 5.44 -9.45 -0.56
CA LEU A 33 5.64 -8.80 -1.86
C LEU A 33 7.05 -9.01 -2.40
N ALA A 34 8.06 -9.00 -1.51
CA ALA A 34 9.43 -9.26 -1.94
C ALA A 34 9.63 -10.68 -2.47
N ARG A 35 8.76 -11.61 -2.08
CA ARG A 35 8.75 -12.98 -2.60
C ARG A 35 7.89 -13.12 -3.86
N GLY A 36 7.30 -12.04 -4.35
CA GLY A 36 6.42 -12.07 -5.51
C GLY A 36 5.01 -12.54 -5.22
N GLN A 37 4.62 -12.59 -3.95
CA GLN A 37 3.29 -13.03 -3.57
C GLN A 37 2.32 -11.87 -3.53
N ARG A 38 1.07 -12.14 -3.94
CA ARG A 38 -0.01 -11.17 -3.88
C ARG A 38 -0.60 -11.16 -2.48
N ILE A 39 -0.98 -9.97 -2.03
CA ILE A 39 -1.67 -9.80 -0.74
C ILE A 39 -3.08 -9.34 -1.04
N GLU A 40 -4.06 -10.01 -0.45
CA GLU A 40 -5.45 -9.62 -0.59
C GLU A 40 -6.04 -9.35 0.78
N ILE A 41 -6.63 -8.17 0.95
CA ILE A 41 -7.31 -7.77 2.19
C ILE A 41 -8.77 -7.60 1.85
N ARG A 42 -9.58 -8.55 2.33
CA ARG A 42 -11.01 -8.58 2.05
C ARG A 42 -11.67 -7.27 2.45
N GLY A 43 -12.45 -6.70 1.54
CA GLY A 43 -13.16 -5.44 1.78
C GLY A 43 -12.30 -4.19 1.60
N PHE A 44 -11.01 -4.34 1.39
CA PHE A 44 -10.10 -3.21 1.24
C PHE A 44 -9.47 -3.16 -0.14
N GLY A 45 -8.75 -4.18 -0.54
CA GLY A 45 -8.11 -4.22 -1.84
C GLY A 45 -6.99 -5.24 -1.88
N SER A 46 -6.18 -5.16 -2.90
CA SER A 46 -5.08 -6.08 -3.09
C SER A 46 -3.79 -5.35 -3.44
N PHE A 47 -2.68 -5.96 -3.03
CA PHE A 47 -1.34 -5.50 -3.38
C PHE A 47 -0.68 -6.58 -4.22
N ASP A 48 -0.12 -6.20 -5.35
CA ASP A 48 0.66 -7.11 -6.16
C ASP A 48 1.84 -6.34 -6.76
N LEU A 49 2.58 -7.01 -7.63
CA LEU A 49 3.74 -6.40 -8.24
C LEU A 49 3.47 -6.17 -9.73
N ASN A 50 3.82 -4.97 -10.19
CA ASN A 50 3.84 -4.65 -11.61
C ASN A 50 5.27 -4.76 -12.10
N HIS A 51 5.48 -5.59 -13.12
CA HIS A 51 6.77 -5.69 -13.77
C HIS A 51 6.91 -4.54 -14.76
N ARG A 52 7.99 -3.78 -14.59
CA ARG A 52 8.37 -2.72 -15.53
C ARG A 52 9.54 -3.25 -16.35
N PRO A 53 9.35 -3.55 -17.64
CA PRO A 53 10.43 -4.08 -18.45
C PRO A 53 11.54 -3.06 -18.65
N ALA A 54 12.74 -3.54 -18.90
CA ALA A 54 13.87 -2.69 -19.24
C ALA A 54 13.54 -1.86 -20.48
N ARG A 55 13.96 -0.63 -20.50
CA ARG A 55 13.70 0.26 -21.62
C ARG A 55 14.85 1.26 -21.79
N ILE A 56 14.83 1.94 -22.93
CA ILE A 56 15.78 3.01 -23.18
C ILE A 56 15.03 4.33 -23.04
N GLY A 57 15.51 5.16 -22.11
CA GLY A 57 15.01 6.50 -21.93
C GLY A 57 16.01 7.52 -22.42
N ARG A 58 15.67 8.80 -22.29
CA ARG A 58 16.57 9.89 -22.60
C ARG A 58 16.65 10.85 -21.43
N ASN A 59 17.85 11.31 -21.15
CA ASN A 59 18.06 12.33 -20.14
C ASN A 59 17.49 13.66 -20.66
N PRO A 60 16.50 14.25 -19.97
CA PRO A 60 15.86 15.49 -20.46
C PRO A 60 16.80 16.68 -20.48
N LYS A 61 17.93 16.65 -19.76
CA LYS A 61 18.90 17.74 -19.73
C LYS A 61 19.92 17.65 -20.86
N THR A 62 20.36 16.44 -21.19
CA THR A 62 21.45 16.23 -22.17
C THR A 62 20.98 15.58 -23.45
N GLY A 63 19.83 14.95 -23.45
CA GLY A 63 19.32 14.20 -24.60
C GLY A 63 19.99 12.85 -24.79
N GLU A 64 20.91 12.48 -23.90
CA GLU A 64 21.61 11.21 -24.00
C GLU A 64 20.69 10.02 -23.73
N ARG A 65 20.99 8.91 -24.40
CA ARG A 65 20.28 7.65 -24.17
C ARG A 65 20.72 7.06 -22.85
N VAL A 66 19.73 6.65 -22.05
CA VAL A 66 19.97 6.04 -20.74
C VAL A 66 19.27 4.71 -20.72
N GLU A 67 19.98 3.65 -20.32
CA GLU A 67 19.35 2.35 -20.10
C GLU A 67 18.64 2.35 -18.75
N VAL A 68 17.34 2.08 -18.79
CA VAL A 68 16.54 1.94 -17.56
C VAL A 68 16.34 0.43 -17.34
N PRO A 69 16.90 -0.12 -16.26
CA PRO A 69 16.78 -1.57 -16.01
C PRO A 69 15.35 -1.95 -15.64
N GLU A 70 15.04 -3.22 -15.82
CA GLU A 70 13.74 -3.73 -15.39
C GLU A 70 13.61 -3.64 -13.87
N LYS A 71 12.37 -3.50 -13.42
CA LYS A 71 12.09 -3.45 -11.98
C LYS A 71 10.69 -3.94 -11.69
N HIS A 72 10.45 -4.31 -10.44
CA HIS A 72 9.14 -4.68 -9.95
C HIS A 72 8.67 -3.60 -8.99
N VAL A 73 7.46 -3.11 -9.20
CA VAL A 73 6.91 -2.01 -8.42
C VAL A 73 5.65 -2.48 -7.71
N PRO A 74 5.53 -2.25 -6.39
CA PRO A 74 4.28 -2.55 -5.71
C PRO A 74 3.12 -1.75 -6.29
N HIS A 75 1.98 -2.41 -6.44
CA HIS A 75 0.78 -1.79 -6.97
C HIS A 75 -0.40 -2.14 -6.08
N PHE A 76 -1.13 -1.13 -5.63
CA PHE A 76 -2.35 -1.31 -4.85
C PHE A 76 -3.56 -1.13 -5.74
N LYS A 77 -4.46 -2.11 -5.70
CA LYS A 77 -5.73 -2.05 -6.41
C LYS A 77 -6.86 -2.04 -5.38
N PRO A 78 -7.62 -0.95 -5.25
CA PRO A 78 -8.71 -0.90 -4.28
C PRO A 78 -9.80 -1.87 -4.66
N GLY A 79 -10.43 -2.47 -3.64
CA GLY A 79 -11.56 -3.33 -3.85
C GLY A 79 -12.84 -2.54 -4.05
N LYS A 80 -13.89 -3.24 -4.46
CA LYS A 80 -15.19 -2.61 -4.76
C LYS A 80 -15.75 -1.87 -3.54
N GLU A 81 -15.73 -2.51 -2.38
CA GLU A 81 -16.27 -1.92 -1.16
C GLU A 81 -15.57 -0.63 -0.78
N LEU A 82 -14.24 -0.62 -0.84
CA LEU A 82 -13.47 0.59 -0.52
C LEU A 82 -13.79 1.70 -1.50
N ARG A 83 -13.83 1.40 -2.81
CA ARG A 83 -14.13 2.39 -3.83
C ARG A 83 -15.51 3.02 -3.62
N GLU A 84 -16.51 2.19 -3.33
CA GLU A 84 -17.87 2.67 -3.12
C GLU A 84 -18.00 3.53 -1.88
N ARG A 85 -17.35 3.15 -0.79
CA ARG A 85 -17.40 3.91 0.46
C ARG A 85 -16.73 5.26 0.32
N VAL A 86 -15.59 5.33 -0.36
CA VAL A 86 -14.89 6.60 -0.60
C VAL A 86 -15.73 7.51 -1.50
N ASP A 87 -16.27 6.97 -2.58
CA ASP A 87 -17.06 7.74 -3.53
C ASP A 87 -18.30 8.32 -2.85
N LEU A 88 -19.01 7.49 -2.09
CA LEU A 88 -20.20 7.93 -1.37
C LEU A 88 -19.89 9.02 -0.34
N ALA A 89 -18.83 8.84 0.44
CA ALA A 89 -18.46 9.81 1.45
C ALA A 89 -18.09 11.17 0.85
N LEU A 90 -17.38 11.16 -0.27
CA LEU A 90 -16.98 12.41 -0.93
C LEU A 90 -18.16 13.09 -1.62
N LYS A 91 -19.12 12.34 -2.14
CA LYS A 91 -20.34 12.92 -2.70
C LYS A 91 -21.20 13.58 -1.62
N GLU A 92 -21.31 12.97 -0.45
CA GLU A 92 -22.02 13.55 0.67
C GLU A 92 -21.36 14.83 1.18
N ASN A 93 -20.04 14.85 1.21
CA ASN A 93 -19.29 16.03 1.66
C ASN A 93 -19.24 17.16 0.63
N ALA A 94 -19.52 16.87 -0.64
CA ALA A 94 -19.52 17.86 -1.71
C ALA A 94 -20.75 18.77 -1.69
N ASN A 95 -21.77 18.40 -0.96
CA ASN A 95 -23.00 19.18 -0.81
C ASN A 95 -22.89 20.07 0.44
#